data_30ed8265367a68202948a0be67f766cc
#
_entry.id   30ed8265367a68202948a0be67f766cc
#
_cell.length_a   1.000
_cell.length_b   1.000
_cell.length_c   1.000
_cell.angle_alpha   90.00
_cell.angle_beta   90.00
_cell.angle_gamma   90.00
#
_symmetry.space_group_name_H-M   'P 1'
#
loop_
_entity.id
_entity.type
_entity.pdbx_description
1 polymer ?
#
loop_
_entity_poly.entity_id
_entity_poly.type
_entity_poly.pdbx_seq_one_letter_code
_entity_poly.pdbx_strand_id
1 'polypeptide(L)'
;MTDGVVLRDALGLLRDREEVAERLLAASAKHSFDPDAEIDWDAPPVPDKWYWPPELVSLYDTPLWRRMPEEQQMDLARHEAASLASLGIWFEIILMQLLVRHIYDMSVTSAHVRYALTEIGDETRHSKMFARMIRKSGTPTYPVARLHHNLARVMKTVSTTPGSFAGTLLGEEILDWMQRLTFPDERVQPLVRDVTRIHVVEEARHVRYAREELRRQMVTAPEWERRLTRLSSGQAARVFSLAFVNPQVYTDVGLDRHEAVAQVRASGHRRDVMQTGARRLTDFLDDVGVLRGVGRRLWRSSGLLA
;
A
#
# COMPACT_ATOMS: atom_id res chain seq x y z
N MET A 1 3.28 19.37 36.77
CA MET A 1 4.67 19.55 36.30
C MET A 1 5.28 18.31 35.65
N THR A 2 4.81 17.11 35.94
CA THR A 2 5.30 15.85 35.36
C THR A 2 4.99 15.67 33.87
N ASP A 3 3.81 16.10 33.40
CA ASP A 3 3.41 15.92 32.00
C ASP A 3 4.22 16.77 31.00
N GLY A 4 4.63 17.98 31.42
CA GLY A 4 5.42 18.86 30.55
C GLY A 4 6.88 18.42 30.38
N VAL A 5 7.44 17.72 31.35
CA VAL A 5 8.80 17.15 31.26
C VAL A 5 8.80 15.91 30.39
N VAL A 6 7.83 15.01 30.57
CA VAL A 6 7.67 13.78 29.76
C VAL A 6 7.41 14.15 28.28
N LEU A 7 6.64 15.19 28.01
CA LEU A 7 6.39 15.66 26.65
C LEU A 7 7.65 16.26 26.00
N ARG A 8 8.46 17.04 26.74
CA ARG A 8 9.73 17.58 26.24
C ARG A 8 10.74 16.48 25.94
N ASP A 9 10.85 15.48 26.80
CA ASP A 9 11.75 14.36 26.58
C ASP A 9 11.30 13.52 25.38
N ALA A 10 10.00 13.27 25.23
CA ALA A 10 9.45 12.58 24.07
C ALA A 10 9.65 13.37 22.76
N LEU A 11 9.47 14.69 22.78
CA LEU A 11 9.71 15.55 21.61
C LEU A 11 11.21 15.67 21.29
N GLY A 12 12.09 15.62 22.30
CA GLY A 12 13.54 15.60 22.12
C GLY A 12 14.06 14.34 21.43
N LEU A 13 13.30 13.23 21.49
CA LEU A 13 13.61 11.99 20.76
C LEU A 13 13.11 12.01 19.32
N LEU A 14 12.24 12.95 18.95
CA LEU A 14 11.73 13.11 17.59
C LEU A 14 12.74 13.88 16.75
N ARG A 15 12.98 13.38 15.55
CA ARG A 15 13.77 14.16 14.58
C ARG A 15 13.04 15.44 14.22
N ASP A 16 13.80 16.50 13.97
CA ASP A 16 13.23 17.73 13.45
C ASP A 16 12.52 17.48 12.11
N ARG A 17 11.28 17.96 11.98
CA ARG A 17 10.44 17.75 10.80
C ARG A 17 11.06 18.36 9.54
N GLU A 18 11.54 19.59 9.66
CA GLU A 18 12.12 20.31 8.53
C GLU A 18 13.41 19.64 8.06
N GLU A 19 14.26 19.21 9.00
CA GLU A 19 15.50 18.52 8.69
C GLU A 19 15.25 17.14 8.01
N VAL A 20 14.23 16.42 8.44
CA VAL A 20 13.82 15.17 7.77
C VAL A 20 13.34 15.47 6.36
N ALA A 21 12.49 16.48 6.17
CA ALA A 21 11.95 16.86 4.87
C ALA A 21 13.06 17.33 3.91
N GLU A 22 14.02 18.13 4.36
CA GLU A 22 15.17 18.55 3.53
C GLU A 22 16.01 17.36 3.05
N ARG A 23 16.25 16.36 3.91
CA ARG A 23 16.95 15.12 3.51
C ARG A 23 16.16 14.33 2.48
N LEU A 24 14.84 14.23 2.63
CA LEU A 24 13.98 13.53 1.67
C LEU A 24 13.91 14.26 0.33
N LEU A 25 13.82 15.60 0.32
CA LEU A 25 13.92 16.41 -0.89
C LEU A 25 15.24 16.19 -1.62
N ALA A 26 16.36 16.20 -0.89
CA ALA A 26 17.67 15.94 -1.47
C ALA A 26 17.79 14.51 -2.04
N ALA A 27 17.16 13.53 -1.41
CA ALA A 27 17.09 12.15 -1.91
C ALA A 27 16.20 12.05 -3.16
N SER A 28 15.05 12.73 -3.19
CA SER A 28 14.16 12.77 -4.36
C SER A 28 14.85 13.40 -5.57
N ALA A 29 15.61 14.47 -5.38
CA ALA A 29 16.36 15.11 -6.47
C ALA A 29 17.43 14.19 -7.10
N LYS A 30 17.93 13.19 -6.36
CA LYS A 30 18.93 12.23 -6.85
C LYS A 30 18.32 10.99 -7.48
N HIS A 31 17.13 10.59 -7.08
CA HIS A 31 16.48 9.32 -7.40
C HIS A 31 15.02 9.54 -7.79
N SER A 32 14.76 10.43 -8.72
CA SER A 32 13.48 10.58 -9.39
C SER A 32 13.56 9.92 -10.77
N PHE A 33 12.55 9.17 -11.12
CA PHE A 33 12.48 8.43 -12.38
C PHE A 33 11.47 9.05 -13.32
N ASP A 34 11.77 8.95 -14.63
CA ASP A 34 10.79 9.21 -15.68
C ASP A 34 10.33 7.87 -16.29
N PRO A 35 9.17 7.34 -15.89
CA PRO A 35 8.69 6.07 -16.42
C PRO A 35 8.49 6.05 -17.92
N ASP A 36 8.28 7.21 -18.56
CA ASP A 36 8.12 7.29 -20.01
C ASP A 36 9.46 7.13 -20.74
N ALA A 37 10.58 7.50 -20.10
CA ALA A 37 11.92 7.36 -20.66
C ALA A 37 12.61 6.04 -20.25
N GLU A 38 12.30 5.50 -19.07
CA GLU A 38 13.05 4.38 -18.49
C GLU A 38 12.45 3.01 -18.74
N ILE A 39 11.16 2.94 -19.08
CA ILE A 39 10.45 1.69 -19.35
C ILE A 39 10.23 1.55 -20.86
N ASP A 40 10.65 0.42 -21.42
CA ASP A 40 10.28 0.07 -22.79
C ASP A 40 8.81 -0.39 -22.87
N TRP A 41 7.96 0.60 -23.05
CA TRP A 41 6.52 0.38 -23.12
C TRP A 41 6.05 -0.34 -24.39
N ASP A 42 6.87 -0.41 -25.40
CA ASP A 42 6.51 -1.01 -26.69
C ASP A 42 7.06 -2.42 -26.86
N ALA A 43 7.89 -2.87 -25.93
CA ALA A 43 8.33 -4.25 -25.86
C ALA A 43 7.13 -5.21 -25.79
N PRO A 44 7.11 -6.27 -26.62
CA PRO A 44 6.08 -7.29 -26.54
C PRO A 44 6.23 -8.11 -25.25
N PRO A 45 5.13 -8.68 -24.73
CA PRO A 45 5.24 -9.63 -23.63
C PRO A 45 6.15 -10.80 -23.99
N VAL A 46 7.00 -11.20 -23.04
CA VAL A 46 7.88 -12.37 -23.20
C VAL A 46 7.04 -13.63 -22.96
N PRO A 47 7.06 -14.60 -23.90
CA PRO A 47 6.39 -15.89 -23.69
C PRO A 47 6.84 -16.58 -22.39
N ASP A 48 5.97 -17.34 -21.79
CA ASP A 48 6.22 -18.16 -20.59
C ASP A 48 6.72 -17.41 -19.36
N LYS A 49 6.48 -16.09 -19.28
CA LYS A 49 6.75 -15.26 -18.10
C LYS A 49 5.46 -14.84 -17.41
N TRP A 50 5.52 -14.86 -16.09
CA TRP A 50 4.42 -14.47 -15.20
C TRP A 50 4.25 -12.96 -15.15
N TYR A 51 3.04 -12.48 -14.85
CA TYR A 51 2.81 -11.05 -14.51
C TYR A 51 2.92 -10.78 -13.00
N TRP A 52 2.96 -11.84 -12.19
CA TRP A 52 3.11 -11.79 -10.75
C TRP A 52 3.78 -13.06 -10.27
N PRO A 53 4.67 -13.05 -9.26
CA PRO A 53 5.26 -14.27 -8.74
C PRO A 53 4.18 -15.28 -8.35
N PRO A 54 4.25 -16.53 -8.80
CA PRO A 54 3.19 -17.52 -8.55
C PRO A 54 2.89 -17.70 -7.07
N GLU A 55 3.90 -17.62 -6.20
CA GLU A 55 3.76 -17.76 -4.74
C GLU A 55 2.97 -16.60 -4.11
N LEU A 56 2.81 -15.47 -4.80
CA LEU A 56 2.02 -14.32 -4.35
C LEU A 56 0.59 -14.34 -4.89
N VAL A 57 0.26 -15.22 -5.85
CA VAL A 57 -1.10 -15.39 -6.38
C VAL A 57 -2.02 -15.89 -5.27
N SER A 58 -3.22 -15.35 -5.20
CA SER A 58 -4.13 -15.59 -4.08
C SER A 58 -4.55 -17.04 -3.90
N LEU A 59 -4.65 -17.81 -5.00
CA LEU A 59 -5.00 -19.23 -5.01
C LEU A 59 -3.80 -20.17 -4.89
N TYR A 60 -2.58 -19.64 -4.87
CA TYR A 60 -1.38 -20.48 -4.84
C TYR A 60 -1.47 -21.59 -3.78
N ASP A 61 -1.05 -22.80 -4.16
CA ASP A 61 -1.03 -24.02 -3.34
C ASP A 61 -2.42 -24.51 -2.84
N THR A 62 -3.53 -23.92 -3.31
CA THR A 62 -4.87 -24.45 -3.02
C THR A 62 -5.21 -25.66 -3.90
N PRO A 63 -6.22 -26.49 -3.51
CA PRO A 63 -6.70 -27.56 -4.37
C PRO A 63 -7.18 -27.09 -5.75
N LEU A 64 -7.77 -25.88 -5.85
CA LEU A 64 -8.19 -25.31 -7.12
C LEU A 64 -6.99 -24.98 -7.99
N TRP A 65 -5.97 -24.31 -7.43
CA TRP A 65 -4.71 -23.99 -8.11
C TRP A 65 -4.04 -25.23 -8.72
N ARG A 66 -3.95 -26.32 -7.96
CA ARG A 66 -3.30 -27.55 -8.39
C ARG A 66 -4.03 -28.26 -9.54
N ARG A 67 -5.32 -27.95 -9.78
CA ARG A 67 -6.11 -28.47 -10.89
C ARG A 67 -6.05 -27.61 -12.14
N MET A 68 -5.60 -26.36 -12.02
CA MET A 68 -5.50 -25.42 -13.13
C MET A 68 -4.31 -25.79 -14.04
N PRO A 69 -4.48 -25.75 -15.37
CA PRO A 69 -3.34 -25.75 -16.29
C PRO A 69 -2.44 -24.53 -16.01
N GLU A 70 -1.15 -24.65 -16.29
CA GLU A 70 -0.17 -23.58 -16.06
C GLU A 70 -0.55 -22.28 -16.80
N GLU A 71 -1.04 -22.38 -18.02
CA GLU A 71 -1.55 -21.23 -18.78
C GLU A 71 -2.66 -20.47 -18.03
N GLN A 72 -3.61 -21.17 -17.40
CA GLN A 72 -4.67 -20.56 -16.61
C GLN A 72 -4.13 -19.97 -15.30
N GLN A 73 -3.12 -20.59 -14.69
CA GLN A 73 -2.44 -20.05 -13.52
C GLN A 73 -1.71 -18.74 -13.86
N MET A 74 -1.02 -18.70 -14.99
CA MET A 74 -0.33 -17.50 -15.50
C MET A 74 -1.34 -16.40 -15.85
N ASP A 75 -2.47 -16.77 -16.44
CA ASP A 75 -3.55 -15.83 -16.75
C ASP A 75 -4.16 -15.24 -15.47
N LEU A 76 -4.40 -16.04 -14.43
CA LEU A 76 -4.83 -15.55 -13.12
C LEU A 76 -3.80 -14.58 -12.53
N ALA A 77 -2.51 -14.90 -12.60
CA ALA A 77 -1.45 -14.01 -12.12
C ALA A 77 -1.47 -12.66 -12.86
N ARG A 78 -1.75 -12.66 -14.17
CA ARG A 78 -1.88 -11.45 -14.99
C ARG A 78 -3.07 -10.60 -14.56
N HIS A 79 -4.22 -11.21 -14.33
CA HIS A 79 -5.43 -10.52 -13.85
C HIS A 79 -5.28 -10.03 -12.40
N GLU A 80 -4.62 -10.79 -11.52
CA GLU A 80 -4.33 -10.34 -10.15
C GLU A 80 -3.33 -9.18 -10.12
N ALA A 81 -2.30 -9.16 -10.96
CA ALA A 81 -1.39 -8.02 -11.08
C ALA A 81 -2.14 -6.75 -11.49
N ALA A 82 -3.08 -6.84 -12.42
CA ALA A 82 -3.93 -5.71 -12.82
C ALA A 82 -4.91 -5.29 -11.71
N SER A 83 -5.43 -6.25 -10.94
CA SER A 83 -6.28 -5.97 -9.77
C SER A 83 -5.51 -5.22 -8.68
N LEU A 84 -4.28 -5.64 -8.39
CA LEU A 84 -3.41 -4.98 -7.41
C LEU A 84 -3.00 -3.58 -7.88
N ALA A 85 -2.66 -3.41 -9.16
CA ALA A 85 -2.38 -2.11 -9.73
C ALA A 85 -3.60 -1.17 -9.69
N SER A 86 -4.82 -1.70 -9.93
CA SER A 86 -6.07 -0.93 -9.80
C SER A 86 -6.33 -0.51 -8.35
N LEU A 87 -6.01 -1.37 -7.39
CA LEU A 87 -6.08 -1.06 -5.96
C LEU A 87 -5.03 -0.01 -5.59
N GLY A 88 -3.78 -0.12 -6.08
CA GLY A 88 -2.73 0.85 -5.90
C GLY A 88 -3.16 2.24 -6.38
N ILE A 89 -3.60 2.39 -7.62
CA ILE A 89 -4.12 3.67 -8.16
C ILE A 89 -5.21 4.27 -7.25
N TRP A 90 -6.09 3.44 -6.72
CA TRP A 90 -7.14 3.91 -5.82
C TRP A 90 -6.57 4.41 -4.49
N PHE A 91 -5.54 3.76 -3.94
CA PHE A 91 -4.83 4.22 -2.74
C PHE A 91 -4.06 5.51 -2.98
N GLU A 92 -3.30 5.62 -4.09
CA GLU A 92 -2.57 6.84 -4.48
C GLU A 92 -3.49 8.07 -4.54
N ILE A 93 -4.67 7.90 -5.17
CA ILE A 93 -5.67 8.98 -5.26
C ILE A 93 -6.18 9.40 -3.88
N ILE A 94 -6.31 8.47 -2.93
CA ILE A 94 -6.68 8.78 -1.54
C ILE A 94 -5.53 9.48 -0.84
N LEU A 95 -4.31 8.96 -0.95
CA LEU A 95 -3.10 9.49 -0.35
C LEU A 95 -2.87 10.95 -0.77
N MET A 96 -2.89 11.25 -2.07
CA MET A 96 -2.74 12.62 -2.57
C MET A 96 -3.75 13.58 -1.91
N GLN A 97 -5.02 13.18 -1.76
CA GLN A 97 -6.05 14.00 -1.10
C GLN A 97 -5.76 14.20 0.40
N LEU A 98 -5.22 13.18 1.08
CA LEU A 98 -4.84 13.26 2.49
C LEU A 98 -3.64 14.16 2.69
N LEU A 99 -2.64 14.08 1.81
CA LEU A 99 -1.46 14.94 1.83
C LEU A 99 -1.83 16.41 1.59
N VAL A 100 -2.62 16.69 0.55
CA VAL A 100 -3.11 18.07 0.28
C VAL A 100 -3.85 18.62 1.50
N ARG A 101 -4.75 17.83 2.10
CA ARG A 101 -5.45 18.24 3.32
C ARG A 101 -4.51 18.48 4.50
N HIS A 102 -3.47 17.65 4.63
CA HIS A 102 -2.50 17.76 5.72
C HIS A 102 -1.69 19.07 5.66
N ILE A 103 -1.31 19.50 4.46
CA ILE A 103 -0.46 20.69 4.27
C ILE A 103 -1.25 21.98 4.04
N TYR A 104 -2.58 21.94 3.93
CA TYR A 104 -3.42 23.04 3.48
C TYR A 104 -3.22 24.34 4.27
N ASP A 105 -3.09 24.26 5.59
CA ASP A 105 -2.92 25.42 6.49
C ASP A 105 -1.45 25.64 6.89
N MET A 106 -0.49 24.97 6.23
CA MET A 106 0.93 25.07 6.56
C MET A 106 1.65 26.11 5.68
N SER A 107 2.82 26.57 6.14
CA SER A 107 3.65 27.51 5.37
C SER A 107 4.14 26.83 4.07
N VAL A 108 3.82 27.44 2.93
CA VAL A 108 4.24 26.96 1.60
C VAL A 108 5.76 26.98 1.38
N THR A 109 6.52 27.67 2.22
CA THR A 109 7.98 27.75 2.14
C THR A 109 8.69 26.70 2.99
N SER A 110 7.96 25.97 3.85
CA SER A 110 8.57 24.92 4.68
C SER A 110 9.05 23.74 3.83
N ALA A 111 10.13 23.10 4.25
CA ALA A 111 10.63 21.90 3.61
C ALA A 111 9.61 20.77 3.68
N HIS A 112 8.87 20.68 4.77
CA HIS A 112 7.81 19.69 4.97
C HIS A 112 6.71 19.81 3.90
N VAL A 113 6.20 21.00 3.60
CA VAL A 113 5.20 21.22 2.55
C VAL A 113 5.78 20.94 1.17
N ARG A 114 7.01 21.39 0.91
CA ARG A 114 7.70 21.11 -0.36
C ARG A 114 7.87 19.61 -0.59
N TYR A 115 8.22 18.84 0.45
CA TYR A 115 8.35 17.39 0.33
C TYR A 115 6.99 16.72 0.07
N ALA A 116 5.95 17.09 0.81
CA ALA A 116 4.61 16.54 0.56
C ALA A 116 4.12 16.81 -0.88
N LEU A 117 4.43 17.99 -1.45
CA LEU A 117 4.13 18.30 -2.84
C LEU A 117 4.97 17.47 -3.82
N THR A 118 6.23 17.17 -3.47
CA THR A 118 7.09 16.26 -4.26
C THR A 118 6.49 14.86 -4.27
N GLU A 119 6.10 14.33 -3.11
CA GLU A 119 5.43 13.03 -2.97
C GLU A 119 4.13 12.97 -3.81
N ILE A 120 3.27 13.98 -3.75
CA ILE A 120 2.07 14.07 -4.61
C ILE A 120 2.44 14.01 -6.11
N GLY A 121 3.55 14.60 -6.51
CA GLY A 121 4.07 14.52 -7.86
C GLY A 121 4.49 13.09 -8.23
N ASP A 122 5.16 12.38 -7.32
CA ASP A 122 5.56 10.99 -7.48
C ASP A 122 4.31 10.10 -7.62
N GLU A 123 3.31 10.23 -6.74
CA GLU A 123 2.06 9.45 -6.79
C GLU A 123 1.24 9.68 -8.07
N THR A 124 1.31 10.88 -8.61
CA THR A 124 0.70 11.17 -9.92
C THR A 124 1.37 10.37 -11.04
N ARG A 125 2.69 10.22 -10.99
CA ARG A 125 3.46 9.38 -11.96
C ARG A 125 3.18 7.90 -11.75
N HIS A 126 3.17 7.42 -10.49
CA HIS A 126 2.87 6.03 -10.13
C HIS A 126 1.49 5.61 -10.65
N SER A 127 0.46 6.41 -10.38
CA SER A 127 -0.91 6.16 -10.87
C SER A 127 -0.97 6.03 -12.40
N LYS A 128 -0.28 6.92 -13.14
CA LYS A 128 -0.20 6.86 -14.62
C LYS A 128 0.57 5.62 -15.10
N MET A 129 1.67 5.28 -14.43
CA MET A 129 2.52 4.12 -14.72
C MET A 129 1.74 2.82 -14.53
N PHE A 130 1.04 2.65 -13.42
CA PHE A 130 0.17 1.49 -13.17
C PHE A 130 -0.97 1.37 -14.18
N ALA A 131 -1.63 2.49 -14.51
CA ALA A 131 -2.70 2.50 -15.52
C ALA A 131 -2.17 2.06 -16.91
N ARG A 132 -0.95 2.48 -17.27
CA ARG A 132 -0.31 2.06 -18.53
C ARG A 132 0.06 0.58 -18.50
N MET A 133 0.56 0.07 -17.37
CA MET A 133 0.86 -1.36 -17.17
C MET A 133 -0.40 -2.22 -17.35
N ILE A 134 -1.53 -1.86 -16.72
CA ILE A 134 -2.82 -2.56 -16.89
C ILE A 134 -3.21 -2.60 -18.37
N ARG A 135 -3.15 -1.47 -19.06
CA ARG A 135 -3.48 -1.41 -20.49
C ARG A 135 -2.57 -2.32 -21.34
N LYS A 136 -1.27 -2.34 -21.04
CA LYS A 136 -0.28 -3.17 -21.76
C LYS A 136 -0.41 -4.66 -21.45
N SER A 137 -0.90 -5.01 -20.27
CA SER A 137 -1.19 -6.41 -19.95
C SER A 137 -2.41 -6.98 -20.69
N GLY A 138 -3.22 -6.13 -21.32
CA GLY A 138 -4.44 -6.53 -22.03
C GLY A 138 -5.57 -6.98 -21.10
N THR A 139 -5.52 -6.64 -19.82
CA THR A 139 -6.55 -6.96 -18.83
C THR A 139 -7.51 -5.78 -18.61
N PRO A 140 -8.73 -6.03 -18.10
CA PRO A 140 -9.58 -4.96 -17.61
C PRO A 140 -9.01 -4.30 -16.34
N THR A 141 -9.56 -3.15 -15.96
CA THR A 141 -9.36 -2.58 -14.63
C THR A 141 -10.30 -3.24 -13.63
N TYR A 142 -9.85 -3.32 -12.37
CA TYR A 142 -10.60 -3.94 -11.27
C TYR A 142 -10.93 -2.93 -10.17
N PRO A 143 -12.01 -2.15 -10.32
CA PRO A 143 -12.36 -1.13 -9.36
C PRO A 143 -12.71 -1.74 -7.99
N VAL A 144 -12.38 -1.02 -6.94
CA VAL A 144 -12.79 -1.36 -5.58
C VAL A 144 -14.31 -1.36 -5.47
N ALA A 145 -14.88 -2.34 -4.77
CA ALA A 145 -16.32 -2.47 -4.60
C ALA A 145 -16.95 -1.18 -4.05
N ARG A 146 -18.12 -0.79 -4.57
CA ARG A 146 -18.80 0.49 -4.24
C ARG A 146 -18.95 0.73 -2.75
N LEU A 147 -19.20 -0.33 -1.98
CA LEU A 147 -19.31 -0.23 -0.52
C LEU A 147 -18.00 0.23 0.12
N HIS A 148 -16.88 -0.39 -0.24
CA HIS A 148 -15.55 -0.04 0.28
C HIS A 148 -15.12 1.35 -0.21
N HIS A 149 -15.43 1.69 -1.47
CA HIS A 149 -15.16 3.02 -2.02
C HIS A 149 -15.91 4.12 -1.24
N ASN A 150 -17.20 3.93 -0.95
CA ASN A 150 -17.99 4.89 -0.19
C ASN A 150 -17.53 4.98 1.28
N LEU A 151 -17.18 3.85 1.90
CA LEU A 151 -16.61 3.83 3.25
C LEU A 151 -15.29 4.61 3.29
N ALA A 152 -14.42 4.43 2.32
CA ALA A 152 -13.17 5.19 2.23
C ALA A 152 -13.41 6.69 2.02
N ARG A 153 -14.44 7.09 1.25
CA ARG A 153 -14.84 8.51 1.12
C ARG A 153 -15.19 9.13 2.46
N VAL A 154 -15.93 8.42 3.31
CA VAL A 154 -16.23 8.88 4.66
C VAL A 154 -14.97 8.90 5.51
N MET A 155 -14.23 7.79 5.54
CA MET A 155 -13.02 7.66 6.36
C MET A 155 -12.00 8.75 6.05
N LYS A 156 -11.67 9.01 4.78
CA LYS A 156 -10.71 10.07 4.43
C LYS A 156 -11.18 11.48 4.81
N THR A 157 -12.50 11.71 4.88
CA THR A 157 -13.08 13.02 5.26
C THR A 157 -12.99 13.25 6.76
N VAL A 158 -13.25 12.21 7.58
CA VAL A 158 -13.28 12.30 9.04
C VAL A 158 -11.99 11.83 9.71
N SER A 159 -11.04 11.33 8.95
CA SER A 159 -9.78 10.82 9.48
C SER A 159 -8.98 11.92 10.18
N THR A 160 -8.44 11.58 11.34
CA THR A 160 -7.43 12.39 12.03
C THR A 160 -6.10 12.37 11.27
N THR A 161 -5.21 13.31 11.52
CA THR A 161 -3.88 13.31 10.90
C THR A 161 -3.11 12.01 11.15
N PRO A 162 -2.99 11.49 12.40
CA PRO A 162 -2.32 10.20 12.60
C PRO A 162 -3.10 9.03 11.98
N GLY A 163 -4.44 9.10 11.92
CA GLY A 163 -5.26 8.10 11.23
C GLY A 163 -5.01 8.05 9.73
N SER A 164 -4.77 9.21 9.11
CA SER A 164 -4.41 9.31 7.70
C SER A 164 -3.06 8.64 7.41
N PHE A 165 -2.02 8.97 8.17
CA PHE A 165 -0.70 8.35 8.01
C PHE A 165 -0.70 6.84 8.31
N ALA A 166 -1.47 6.38 9.30
CA ALA A 166 -1.62 4.95 9.54
C ALA A 166 -2.32 4.21 8.38
N GLY A 167 -3.29 4.87 7.73
CA GLY A 167 -3.97 4.36 6.53
C GLY A 167 -3.06 4.35 5.31
N THR A 168 -2.25 5.39 5.10
CA THR A 168 -1.22 5.47 4.05
C THR A 168 -0.24 4.31 4.18
N LEU A 169 0.39 4.15 5.34
CA LEU A 169 1.35 3.06 5.58
C LEU A 169 0.76 1.67 5.35
N LEU A 170 -0.54 1.49 5.58
CA LEU A 170 -1.21 0.22 5.30
C LEU A 170 -1.23 -0.12 3.81
N GLY A 171 -1.53 0.85 2.95
CA GLY A 171 -1.51 0.67 1.51
C GLY A 171 -0.10 0.43 0.99
N GLU A 172 0.81 1.33 1.36
CA GLU A 172 2.15 1.38 0.80
C GLU A 172 3.03 0.21 1.23
N GLU A 173 3.15 -0.06 2.54
CA GLU A 173 4.15 -1.03 3.02
C GLU A 173 3.85 -2.48 2.65
N ILE A 174 2.58 -2.88 2.55
CA ILE A 174 2.23 -4.25 2.17
C ILE A 174 2.45 -4.46 0.68
N LEU A 175 2.07 -3.47 -0.15
CA LEU A 175 2.29 -3.52 -1.59
C LEU A 175 3.78 -3.40 -1.92
N ASP A 176 4.52 -2.49 -1.28
CA ASP A 176 5.98 -2.36 -1.42
C ASP A 176 6.69 -3.69 -1.11
N TRP A 177 6.32 -4.37 -0.02
CA TRP A 177 6.91 -5.67 0.31
C TRP A 177 6.70 -6.70 -0.81
N MET A 178 5.51 -6.80 -1.39
CA MET A 178 5.24 -7.71 -2.50
C MET A 178 6.01 -7.31 -3.76
N GLN A 179 6.07 -6.03 -4.07
CA GLN A 179 6.81 -5.54 -5.23
C GLN A 179 8.31 -5.77 -5.09
N ARG A 180 8.87 -5.72 -3.87
CA ARG A 180 10.28 -6.09 -3.57
C ARG A 180 10.58 -7.57 -3.86
N LEU A 181 9.60 -8.44 -3.82
CA LEU A 181 9.74 -9.83 -4.25
C LEU A 181 9.55 -9.97 -5.77
N THR A 182 8.82 -9.06 -6.39
CA THR A 182 8.45 -9.11 -7.81
C THR A 182 9.55 -8.58 -8.73
N PHE A 183 10.13 -7.40 -8.44
CA PHE A 183 11.07 -6.79 -9.40
C PHE A 183 12.36 -7.60 -9.62
N PRO A 184 12.93 -8.34 -8.67
CA PRO A 184 14.11 -9.16 -8.91
C PRO A 184 13.80 -10.53 -9.53
N ASP A 185 12.53 -10.97 -9.54
CA ASP A 185 12.14 -12.30 -10.02
C ASP A 185 12.19 -12.37 -11.55
N GLU A 186 13.17 -13.09 -12.08
CA GLU A 186 13.36 -13.23 -13.53
C GLU A 186 12.24 -14.01 -14.23
N ARG A 187 11.39 -14.72 -13.50
CA ARG A 187 10.18 -15.39 -14.04
C ARG A 187 9.10 -14.38 -14.42
N VAL A 188 9.18 -13.13 -13.90
CA VAL A 188 8.18 -12.08 -14.12
C VAL A 188 8.51 -11.27 -15.38
N GLN A 189 7.46 -10.79 -16.06
CA GLN A 189 7.55 -9.93 -17.23
C GLN A 189 8.47 -8.72 -16.98
N PRO A 190 9.38 -8.37 -17.91
CA PRO A 190 10.26 -7.21 -17.77
C PRO A 190 9.48 -5.93 -17.45
N LEU A 191 8.37 -5.68 -18.15
CA LEU A 191 7.50 -4.53 -17.91
C LEU A 191 7.06 -4.42 -16.44
N VAL A 192 6.60 -5.53 -15.84
CA VAL A 192 6.15 -5.52 -14.44
C VAL A 192 7.31 -5.30 -13.49
N ARG A 193 8.46 -5.89 -13.78
CA ARG A 193 9.70 -5.73 -13.00
C ARG A 193 10.17 -4.27 -13.01
N ASP A 194 10.16 -3.60 -14.16
CA ASP A 194 10.57 -2.21 -14.27
C ASP A 194 9.59 -1.27 -13.55
N VAL A 195 8.29 -1.47 -13.74
CA VAL A 195 7.24 -0.72 -13.02
C VAL A 195 7.40 -0.86 -11.51
N THR A 196 7.53 -2.08 -11.01
CA THR A 196 7.66 -2.33 -9.56
C THR A 196 8.99 -1.85 -9.00
N ARG A 197 10.08 -1.89 -9.78
CA ARG A 197 11.40 -1.35 -9.39
C ARG A 197 11.36 0.16 -9.18
N ILE A 198 10.80 0.90 -10.14
CA ILE A 198 10.66 2.36 -10.03
C ILE A 198 9.84 2.71 -8.79
N HIS A 199 8.67 2.11 -8.64
CA HIS A 199 7.78 2.35 -7.50
C HIS A 199 8.50 2.09 -6.17
N VAL A 200 9.08 0.91 -5.97
CA VAL A 200 9.78 0.52 -4.73
C VAL A 200 10.89 1.49 -4.34
N VAL A 201 11.64 2.02 -5.31
CA VAL A 201 12.76 2.95 -5.02
C VAL A 201 12.23 4.31 -4.56
N GLU A 202 11.19 4.81 -5.19
CA GLU A 202 10.57 6.09 -4.81
C GLU A 202 9.79 5.94 -3.49
N GLU A 203 9.02 4.85 -3.32
CA GLU A 203 8.19 4.54 -2.17
C GLU A 203 8.95 4.44 -0.85
N ALA A 204 10.22 4.06 -0.89
CA ALA A 204 11.05 4.03 0.32
C ALA A 204 11.15 5.40 1.04
N ARG A 205 10.99 6.51 0.31
CA ARG A 205 10.96 7.87 0.88
C ARG A 205 9.60 8.19 1.47
N HIS A 206 8.52 7.82 0.78
CA HIS A 206 7.14 8.04 1.21
C HIS A 206 6.83 7.29 2.51
N VAL A 207 7.16 6.01 2.57
CA VAL A 207 7.05 5.20 3.79
C VAL A 207 7.85 5.82 4.94
N ARG A 208 9.06 6.31 4.68
CA ARG A 208 9.87 6.96 5.72
C ARG A 208 9.19 8.23 6.25
N TYR A 209 8.71 9.09 5.36
CA TYR A 209 8.01 10.30 5.70
C TYR A 209 6.75 10.01 6.53
N ALA A 210 5.90 9.10 6.05
CA ALA A 210 4.67 8.71 6.73
C ALA A 210 4.94 8.12 8.13
N ARG A 211 6.00 7.32 8.30
CA ARG A 211 6.40 6.77 9.61
C ARG A 211 6.87 7.86 10.58
N GLU A 212 7.69 8.80 10.14
CA GLU A 212 8.15 9.91 10.98
C GLU A 212 6.97 10.81 11.40
N GLU A 213 6.05 11.12 10.47
CA GLU A 213 4.86 11.91 10.79
C GLU A 213 3.90 11.16 11.72
N LEU A 214 3.62 9.88 11.48
CA LEU A 214 2.78 9.10 12.39
C LEU A 214 3.36 9.05 13.80
N ARG A 215 4.67 8.80 13.94
CA ARG A 215 5.33 8.80 15.25
C ARG A 215 5.17 10.14 15.95
N ARG A 216 5.41 11.25 15.25
CA ARG A 216 5.27 12.62 15.76
C ARG A 216 3.84 12.88 16.24
N GLN A 217 2.87 12.56 15.39
CA GLN A 217 1.46 12.77 15.68
C GLN A 217 0.99 11.90 16.87
N MET A 218 1.42 10.65 16.96
CA MET A 218 1.04 9.78 18.08
C MET A 218 1.60 10.23 19.44
N VAL A 219 2.71 10.96 19.45
CA VAL A 219 3.26 11.58 20.68
C VAL A 219 2.47 12.84 21.06
N THR A 220 2.14 13.70 20.11
CA THR A 220 1.56 15.02 20.36
C THR A 220 0.04 15.06 20.39
N ALA A 221 -0.65 14.12 19.74
CA ALA A 221 -2.10 14.08 19.64
C ALA A 221 -2.78 13.85 21.00
N PRO A 222 -3.95 14.44 21.24
CA PRO A 222 -4.76 14.17 22.43
C PRO A 222 -5.27 12.71 22.41
N GLU A 223 -5.65 12.16 23.57
CA GLU A 223 -6.03 10.75 23.71
C GLU A 223 -7.26 10.39 22.86
N TRP A 224 -8.22 11.28 22.66
CA TRP A 224 -9.39 11.01 21.81
C TRP A 224 -8.96 10.77 20.34
N GLU A 225 -7.99 11.52 19.86
CA GLU A 225 -7.46 11.40 18.51
C GLU A 225 -6.68 10.09 18.36
N ARG A 226 -5.85 9.73 19.33
CA ARG A 226 -5.16 8.42 19.37
C ARG A 226 -6.15 7.26 19.40
N ARG A 227 -7.26 7.36 20.14
CA ARG A 227 -8.30 6.32 20.16
C ARG A 227 -8.99 6.19 18.79
N LEU A 228 -9.31 7.32 18.16
CA LEU A 228 -9.92 7.32 16.83
C LEU A 228 -8.96 6.74 15.78
N THR A 229 -7.66 7.06 15.86
CA THR A 229 -6.61 6.46 15.03
C THR A 229 -6.56 4.94 15.17
N ARG A 230 -6.57 4.41 16.40
CA ARG A 230 -6.59 2.97 16.66
C ARG A 230 -7.82 2.29 16.04
N LEU A 231 -8.98 2.92 16.13
CA LEU A 231 -10.21 2.41 15.52
C LEU A 231 -10.18 2.47 14.00
N SER A 232 -9.85 3.63 13.44
CA SER A 232 -9.86 3.86 12.00
C SER A 232 -8.81 3.02 11.26
N SER A 233 -7.58 2.90 11.80
CA SER A 233 -6.54 2.04 11.22
C SER A 233 -6.96 0.56 11.22
N GLY A 234 -7.60 0.07 12.28
CA GLY A 234 -8.11 -1.29 12.32
C GLY A 234 -9.24 -1.55 11.31
N GLN A 235 -10.15 -0.57 11.12
CA GLN A 235 -11.16 -0.66 10.07
C GLN A 235 -10.55 -0.59 8.68
N ALA A 236 -9.55 0.28 8.48
CA ALA A 236 -8.82 0.34 7.22
C ALA A 236 -8.14 -1.01 6.89
N ALA A 237 -7.51 -1.67 7.87
CA ALA A 237 -6.90 -2.99 7.71
C ALA A 237 -7.92 -4.04 7.25
N ARG A 238 -9.15 -4.04 7.81
CA ARG A 238 -10.22 -4.94 7.37
C ARG A 238 -10.67 -4.67 5.94
N VAL A 239 -10.89 -3.39 5.59
CA VAL A 239 -11.29 -3.00 4.24
C VAL A 239 -10.19 -3.37 3.24
N PHE A 240 -8.93 -3.10 3.56
CA PHE A 240 -7.78 -3.45 2.74
C PHE A 240 -7.73 -4.96 2.48
N SER A 241 -7.80 -5.79 3.52
CA SER A 241 -7.76 -7.24 3.39
C SER A 241 -8.89 -7.80 2.51
N LEU A 242 -10.09 -7.21 2.57
CA LEU A 242 -11.24 -7.59 1.74
C LEU A 242 -11.13 -7.08 0.28
N ALA A 243 -10.47 -5.95 0.07
CA ALA A 243 -10.31 -5.32 -1.24
C ALA A 243 -9.05 -5.77 -1.98
N PHE A 244 -8.17 -6.53 -1.33
CA PHE A 244 -6.82 -6.83 -1.80
C PHE A 244 -6.78 -7.50 -3.18
N VAL A 245 -7.67 -8.45 -3.43
CA VAL A 245 -7.88 -9.03 -4.76
C VAL A 245 -9.36 -8.89 -5.11
N ASN A 246 -9.65 -8.31 -6.26
CA ASN A 246 -11.03 -8.22 -6.73
C ASN A 246 -11.50 -9.61 -7.18
N PRO A 247 -12.59 -10.18 -6.61
CA PRO A 247 -13.04 -11.53 -6.96
C PRO A 247 -13.50 -11.69 -8.43
N GLN A 248 -13.64 -10.59 -9.19
CA GLN A 248 -13.94 -10.65 -10.61
C GLN A 248 -12.81 -11.31 -11.41
N VAL A 249 -11.55 -11.23 -10.94
CA VAL A 249 -10.41 -11.89 -11.58
C VAL A 249 -10.64 -13.39 -11.80
N TYR A 250 -11.31 -14.06 -10.84
CA TYR A 250 -11.58 -15.49 -10.96
C TYR A 250 -12.56 -15.80 -12.08
N THR A 251 -13.62 -15.00 -12.20
CA THR A 251 -14.60 -15.14 -13.27
C THR A 251 -13.98 -14.89 -14.64
N ASP A 252 -13.11 -13.89 -14.74
CA ASP A 252 -12.49 -13.49 -16.00
C ASP A 252 -11.51 -14.54 -16.53
N VAL A 253 -10.97 -15.39 -15.65
CA VAL A 253 -10.13 -16.54 -16.03
C VAL A 253 -10.91 -17.88 -16.06
N GLY A 254 -12.25 -17.83 -16.04
CA GLY A 254 -13.12 -19.00 -16.17
C GLY A 254 -13.25 -19.88 -14.92
N LEU A 255 -12.93 -19.33 -13.72
CA LEU A 255 -13.10 -20.06 -12.46
C LEU A 255 -14.45 -19.76 -11.81
N ASP A 256 -14.97 -20.71 -11.02
CA ASP A 256 -16.10 -20.43 -10.14
C ASP A 256 -15.67 -19.46 -9.02
N ARG A 257 -16.28 -18.29 -9.02
CA ARG A 257 -15.95 -17.21 -8.07
C ARG A 257 -16.18 -17.60 -6.61
N HIS A 258 -17.22 -18.37 -6.34
CA HIS A 258 -17.55 -18.74 -4.96
C HIS A 258 -16.57 -19.79 -4.43
N GLU A 259 -16.23 -20.78 -5.24
CA GLU A 259 -15.20 -21.77 -4.92
C GLU A 259 -13.86 -21.09 -4.71
N ALA A 260 -13.41 -20.23 -5.64
CA ALA A 260 -12.12 -19.52 -5.55
C ALA A 260 -12.03 -18.69 -4.26
N VAL A 261 -13.02 -17.84 -3.97
CA VAL A 261 -13.06 -17.02 -2.75
C VAL A 261 -13.06 -17.89 -1.48
N ALA A 262 -13.79 -19.01 -1.47
CA ALA A 262 -13.79 -19.93 -0.33
C ALA A 262 -12.40 -20.53 -0.09
N GLN A 263 -11.71 -20.96 -1.16
CA GLN A 263 -10.37 -21.54 -1.07
C GLN A 263 -9.31 -20.49 -0.64
N VAL A 264 -9.37 -19.29 -1.17
CA VAL A 264 -8.49 -18.18 -0.71
C VAL A 264 -8.66 -17.90 0.78
N ARG A 265 -9.90 -17.85 1.27
CA ARG A 265 -10.18 -17.64 2.70
C ARG A 265 -9.66 -18.78 3.59
N ALA A 266 -9.69 -20.01 3.10
CA ALA A 266 -9.22 -21.19 3.81
C ALA A 266 -7.68 -21.36 3.71
N SER A 267 -7.02 -20.70 2.77
CA SER A 267 -5.60 -20.89 2.48
C SER A 267 -4.72 -20.45 3.65
N GLY A 268 -3.93 -21.37 4.18
CA GLY A 268 -2.85 -21.09 5.15
C GLY A 268 -1.74 -20.29 4.50
N HIS A 269 -1.29 -20.70 3.31
CA HIS A 269 -0.25 -20.00 2.55
C HIS A 269 -0.61 -18.52 2.34
N ARG A 270 -1.84 -18.23 1.88
CA ARG A 270 -2.29 -16.85 1.69
C ARG A 270 -2.25 -16.04 2.99
N ARG A 271 -2.64 -16.63 4.09
CA ARG A 271 -2.58 -15.99 5.41
C ARG A 271 -1.14 -15.66 5.80
N ASP A 272 -0.23 -16.61 5.62
CA ASP A 272 1.19 -16.45 5.94
C ASP A 272 1.86 -15.35 5.10
N VAL A 273 1.55 -15.31 3.80
CA VAL A 273 1.99 -14.26 2.88
C VAL A 273 1.53 -12.88 3.36
N MET A 274 0.25 -12.72 3.67
CA MET A 274 -0.31 -11.44 4.12
C MET A 274 0.25 -11.00 5.48
N GLN A 275 0.40 -11.91 6.42
CA GLN A 275 1.00 -11.62 7.73
C GLN A 275 2.48 -11.27 7.62
N THR A 276 3.21 -11.96 6.75
CA THR A 276 4.63 -11.66 6.50
C THR A 276 4.81 -10.28 5.87
N GLY A 277 4.01 -9.96 4.87
CA GLY A 277 4.02 -8.63 4.24
C GLY A 277 3.64 -7.50 5.21
N ALA A 278 2.70 -7.76 6.12
CA ALA A 278 2.26 -6.79 7.11
C ALA A 278 3.19 -6.66 8.33
N ARG A 279 4.14 -7.57 8.54
CA ARG A 279 4.93 -7.65 9.79
C ARG A 279 5.65 -6.36 10.12
N ARG A 280 6.40 -5.79 9.18
CA ARG A 280 7.16 -4.54 9.41
C ARG A 280 6.25 -3.37 9.80
N LEU A 281 5.08 -3.30 9.18
CA LEU A 281 4.08 -2.30 9.50
C LEU A 281 3.48 -2.55 10.89
N THR A 282 3.06 -3.78 11.19
CA THR A 282 2.43 -4.11 12.48
C THR A 282 3.39 -3.93 13.65
N ASP A 283 4.67 -4.27 13.49
CA ASP A 283 5.69 -4.02 14.50
C ASP A 283 5.83 -2.51 14.77
N PHE A 284 5.89 -1.70 13.72
CA PHE A 284 5.94 -0.24 13.83
C PHE A 284 4.66 0.35 14.47
N LEU A 285 3.48 -0.11 14.06
CA LEU A 285 2.20 0.36 14.62
C LEU A 285 2.02 -0.02 16.09
N ASP A 286 2.59 -1.15 16.52
CA ASP A 286 2.64 -1.53 17.94
C ASP A 286 3.58 -0.61 18.72
N ASP A 287 4.78 -0.35 18.21
CA ASP A 287 5.77 0.56 18.78
C ASP A 287 5.20 1.95 19.04
N VAL A 288 4.53 2.54 18.05
CA VAL A 288 3.90 3.88 18.18
C VAL A 288 2.54 3.86 18.90
N GLY A 289 2.08 2.71 19.38
CA GLY A 289 0.87 2.57 20.20
C GLY A 289 -0.46 2.62 19.46
N VAL A 290 -0.46 2.38 18.14
CA VAL A 290 -1.68 2.22 17.33
C VAL A 290 -2.33 0.85 17.57
N LEU A 291 -1.53 -0.22 17.70
CA LEU A 291 -2.03 -1.58 17.94
C LEU A 291 -2.34 -1.83 19.43
N ARG A 292 -3.26 -1.04 20.01
CA ARG A 292 -3.73 -1.21 21.40
C ARG A 292 -5.24 -1.36 21.46
N GLY A 293 -5.73 -2.11 22.45
CA GLY A 293 -7.16 -2.26 22.75
C GLY A 293 -7.99 -2.72 21.55
N VAL A 294 -8.99 -1.91 21.16
CA VAL A 294 -9.90 -2.20 20.03
C VAL A 294 -9.11 -2.25 18.69
N GLY A 295 -8.13 -1.38 18.51
CA GLY A 295 -7.30 -1.38 17.31
C GLY A 295 -6.66 -2.74 17.06
N ARG A 296 -5.97 -3.32 18.06
CA ARG A 296 -5.34 -4.64 17.95
C ARG A 296 -6.34 -5.74 17.58
N ARG A 297 -7.54 -5.72 18.18
CA ARG A 297 -8.60 -6.71 17.86
C ARG A 297 -9.07 -6.61 16.41
N LEU A 298 -9.22 -5.39 15.89
CA LEU A 298 -9.62 -5.17 14.49
C LEU A 298 -8.52 -5.61 13.51
N TRP A 299 -7.27 -5.31 13.82
CA TRP A 299 -6.12 -5.78 13.03
C TRP A 299 -6.02 -7.31 13.00
N ARG A 300 -6.22 -7.99 14.11
CA ARG A 300 -6.32 -9.46 14.14
C ARG A 300 -7.48 -9.97 13.29
N SER A 301 -8.64 -9.33 13.36
CA SER A 301 -9.81 -9.73 12.56
C SER A 301 -9.66 -9.47 11.06
N SER A 302 -8.69 -8.66 10.64
CA SER A 302 -8.34 -8.49 9.23
C SER A 302 -7.48 -9.64 8.67
N GLY A 303 -6.88 -10.45 9.54
CA GLY A 303 -5.92 -11.49 9.15
C GLY A 303 -4.49 -11.00 8.88
N LEU A 304 -4.23 -9.70 8.99
CA LEU A 304 -2.89 -9.10 8.79
C LEU A 304 -2.01 -9.15 10.06
N LEU A 305 -2.61 -9.40 11.21
CA LEU A 305 -1.94 -9.55 12.50
C LEU A 305 -2.30 -10.92 13.08
N ALA A 306 -1.28 -11.66 13.52
CA ALA A 306 -1.43 -12.95 14.19
C ALA A 306 -2.13 -12.85 15.57
#